data_0706259b99a263d7fec9fb3fb682d484
#
_entry.id   0706259b99a263d7fec9fb3fb682d484
#
_cell.length_a   1.000
_cell.length_b   1.000
_cell.length_c   1.000
_cell.angle_alpha   90.00
_cell.angle_beta   90.00
_cell.angle_gamma   90.00
#
_symmetry.space_group_name_H-M   'P 1'
#
loop_
_entity.id
_entity.type
_entity.pdbx_description
1 polymer ?
#
loop_
_entity_poly.entity_id
_entity_poly.type
_entity_poly.pdbx_seq_one_letter_code
_entity_poly.pdbx_strand_id
1 'polypeptide(L)'
;MTTRLEPLSPAKASLMTRLMWRYTKRRFGEVPEPFAVYAHHPGLMLAGAVHEGMLDRASGALPASVRQLAVYRTARTVGCSWCVDFGSMLMRMDGLDLDRLQQIDAYATSPHFSDDERAAIAYADAITTDPHAVTDEQVADLRKRFGDKGVMELTYQIGVENMRARMNTALGITEQGFSSGDACRVPWAT
;
A
#
# COMPACT_ATOMS: atom_id res chain seq x y z
N MET A 1 -15.35 9.52 -9.52
CA MET A 1 -14.53 10.31 -10.51
C MET A 1 -14.01 9.34 -11.54
N THR A 2 -13.93 9.73 -12.81
CA THR A 2 -13.31 8.89 -13.86
C THR A 2 -11.80 9.01 -13.79
N THR A 3 -11.10 7.90 -14.00
CA THR A 3 -9.64 7.86 -14.12
C THR A 3 -9.17 8.85 -15.19
N ARG A 4 -8.18 9.70 -14.86
CA ARG A 4 -7.70 10.76 -15.77
C ARG A 4 -6.97 10.23 -16.99
N LEU A 5 -6.39 9.04 -16.87
CA LEU A 5 -5.78 8.28 -17.96
C LEU A 5 -6.49 6.93 -18.04
N GLU A 6 -7.37 6.77 -19.03
CA GLU A 6 -8.21 5.57 -19.19
C GLU A 6 -7.37 4.29 -19.24
N PRO A 7 -7.82 3.21 -18.58
CA PRO A 7 -7.15 1.92 -18.65
C PRO A 7 -6.92 1.47 -20.11
N LEU A 8 -5.75 0.91 -20.41
CA LEU A 8 -5.44 0.42 -21.75
C LEU A 8 -6.40 -0.72 -22.10
N SER A 9 -7.05 -0.64 -23.27
CA SER A 9 -7.96 -1.69 -23.71
C SER A 9 -7.20 -2.99 -24.05
N PRO A 10 -7.79 -4.16 -23.79
CA PRO A 10 -7.15 -5.45 -24.12
C PRO A 10 -6.75 -5.60 -25.59
N ALA A 11 -7.48 -4.93 -26.50
CA ALA A 11 -7.18 -4.95 -27.93
C ALA A 11 -5.84 -4.27 -28.28
N LYS A 12 -5.44 -3.25 -27.48
CA LYS A 12 -4.19 -2.50 -27.67
C LYS A 12 -3.03 -3.06 -26.83
N ALA A 13 -3.32 -3.97 -25.89
CA ALA A 13 -2.33 -4.54 -25.01
C ALA A 13 -1.44 -5.57 -25.73
N SER A 14 -0.12 -5.53 -25.42
CA SER A 14 0.81 -6.54 -25.87
C SER A 14 0.48 -7.94 -25.35
N LEU A 15 1.01 -8.98 -25.99
CA LEU A 15 0.83 -10.35 -25.49
C LEU A 15 1.34 -10.51 -24.05
N MET A 16 2.50 -9.93 -23.74
CA MET A 16 3.08 -9.94 -22.39
C MET A 16 2.12 -9.27 -21.38
N THR A 17 1.62 -8.08 -21.71
CA THR A 17 0.64 -7.36 -20.87
C THR A 17 -0.60 -8.20 -20.61
N ARG A 18 -1.16 -8.83 -21.63
CA ARG A 18 -2.35 -9.71 -21.49
C ARG A 18 -2.07 -10.93 -20.62
N LEU A 19 -0.88 -11.51 -20.69
CA LEU A 19 -0.48 -12.62 -19.80
C LEU A 19 -0.37 -12.16 -18.35
N MET A 20 0.22 -10.99 -18.10
CA MET A 20 0.30 -10.40 -16.77
C MET A 20 -1.11 -10.11 -16.21
N TRP A 21 -2.00 -9.53 -17.01
CA TRP A 21 -3.39 -9.28 -16.58
C TRP A 21 -4.15 -10.58 -16.29
N ARG A 22 -3.91 -11.62 -17.09
CA ARG A 22 -4.52 -12.93 -16.81
C ARG A 22 -4.03 -13.52 -15.49
N TYR A 23 -2.76 -13.34 -15.15
CA TYR A 23 -2.21 -13.74 -13.87
C TYR A 23 -2.84 -12.94 -12.71
N THR A 24 -2.86 -11.61 -12.80
CA THR A 24 -3.44 -10.76 -11.74
C THR A 24 -4.94 -11.01 -11.57
N LYS A 25 -5.68 -11.20 -12.66
CA LYS A 25 -7.10 -11.56 -12.61
C LYS A 25 -7.33 -12.91 -11.89
N ARG A 26 -6.45 -13.89 -12.12
CA ARG A 26 -6.56 -15.18 -11.41
C ARG A 26 -6.25 -15.05 -9.92
N ARG A 27 -5.33 -14.19 -9.56
CA ARG A 27 -4.89 -14.00 -8.17
C ARG A 27 -5.85 -13.13 -7.36
N PHE A 28 -6.42 -12.08 -7.96
CA PHE A 28 -7.18 -11.04 -7.27
C PHE A 28 -8.66 -10.96 -7.69
N GLY A 29 -9.11 -11.81 -8.59
CA GLY A 29 -10.47 -11.80 -9.11
C GLY A 29 -10.67 -10.91 -10.33
N GLU A 30 -9.95 -9.79 -10.39
CA GLU A 30 -9.96 -8.86 -11.53
C GLU A 30 -8.58 -8.28 -11.81
N VAL A 31 -8.45 -7.51 -12.90
CA VAL A 31 -7.22 -6.78 -13.21
C VAL A 31 -7.21 -5.50 -12.39
N PRO A 32 -6.23 -5.30 -11.48
CA PRO A 32 -6.12 -4.05 -10.75
C PRO A 32 -5.94 -2.87 -11.71
N GLU A 33 -6.74 -1.81 -11.57
CA GLU A 33 -6.77 -0.67 -12.50
C GLU A 33 -5.39 -0.02 -12.70
N PRO A 34 -4.52 0.17 -11.68
CA PRO A 34 -3.18 0.67 -11.90
C PRO A 34 -2.39 -0.14 -12.94
N PHE A 35 -2.51 -1.46 -12.96
CA PHE A 35 -1.82 -2.30 -13.97
C PHE A 35 -2.35 -2.07 -15.38
N ALA A 36 -3.65 -1.76 -15.52
CA ALA A 36 -4.23 -1.45 -16.81
C ALA A 36 -3.83 -0.04 -17.28
N VAL A 37 -3.69 0.91 -16.36
CA VAL A 37 -3.23 2.28 -16.66
C VAL A 37 -1.73 2.30 -16.95
N TYR A 38 -0.90 1.62 -16.13
CA TYR A 38 0.55 1.57 -16.35
C TYR A 38 0.95 0.84 -17.63
N ALA A 39 0.06 0.03 -18.18
CA ALA A 39 0.27 -0.66 -19.47
C ALA A 39 0.43 0.28 -20.67
N HIS A 40 0.08 1.57 -20.54
CA HIS A 40 0.43 2.58 -21.56
C HIS A 40 1.94 2.74 -21.72
N HIS A 41 2.73 2.36 -20.70
CA HIS A 41 4.20 2.31 -20.79
C HIS A 41 4.70 0.93 -20.37
N PRO A 42 4.75 -0.07 -21.28
CA PRO A 42 5.07 -1.45 -20.96
C PRO A 42 6.39 -1.64 -20.22
N GLY A 43 7.41 -0.82 -20.53
CA GLY A 43 8.70 -0.86 -19.83
C GLY A 43 8.59 -0.48 -18.36
N LEU A 44 7.85 0.59 -18.02
CA LEU A 44 7.62 0.99 -16.62
C LEU A 44 6.73 -0.01 -15.89
N MET A 45 5.71 -0.54 -16.56
CA MET A 45 4.87 -1.60 -16.00
C MET A 45 5.70 -2.84 -15.64
N LEU A 46 6.61 -3.27 -16.54
CA LEU A 46 7.49 -4.41 -16.28
C LEU A 46 8.48 -4.12 -15.14
N ALA A 47 9.10 -2.94 -15.14
CA ALA A 47 10.01 -2.52 -14.08
C ALA A 47 9.31 -2.54 -12.71
N GLY A 48 8.08 -2.01 -12.64
CA GLY A 48 7.25 -2.06 -11.44
C GLY A 48 6.93 -3.50 -11.01
N ALA A 49 6.52 -4.36 -11.93
CA ALA A 49 6.21 -5.75 -11.61
C ALA A 49 7.42 -6.54 -11.10
N VAL A 50 8.61 -6.32 -11.67
CA VAL A 50 9.87 -6.91 -11.19
C VAL A 50 10.19 -6.38 -9.79
N HIS A 51 10.10 -5.06 -9.60
CA HIS A 51 10.32 -4.43 -8.30
C HIS A 51 9.41 -5.02 -7.22
N GLU A 52 8.08 -5.12 -7.48
CA GLU A 52 7.13 -5.72 -6.54
C GLU A 52 7.48 -7.16 -6.18
N GLY A 53 7.82 -7.97 -7.18
CA GLY A 53 8.22 -9.36 -6.94
C GLY A 53 9.53 -9.50 -6.16
N MET A 54 10.48 -8.58 -6.32
CA MET A 54 11.72 -8.54 -5.53
C MET A 54 11.47 -8.04 -4.12
N LEU A 55 10.62 -7.02 -3.97
CA LEU A 55 10.24 -6.46 -2.68
C LEU A 55 9.53 -7.51 -1.80
N ASP A 56 8.58 -8.24 -2.38
CA ASP A 56 7.87 -9.33 -1.69
C ASP A 56 8.86 -10.38 -1.14
N ARG A 57 9.84 -10.79 -1.94
CA ARG A 57 10.88 -11.74 -1.52
C ARG A 57 11.86 -11.19 -0.49
N ALA A 58 12.14 -9.89 -0.54
CA ALA A 58 13.08 -9.22 0.38
C ALA A 58 12.44 -8.90 1.73
N SER A 59 11.11 -8.83 1.78
CA SER A 59 10.35 -8.52 3.00
C SER A 59 10.32 -9.70 3.95
N GLY A 60 10.44 -9.45 5.25
CA GLY A 60 10.41 -10.48 6.27
C GLY A 60 11.25 -10.19 7.52
N ALA A 61 11.86 -9.01 7.60
CA ALA A 61 12.51 -8.56 8.84
C ALA A 61 11.50 -8.03 9.86
N LEU A 62 10.30 -7.64 9.39
CA LEU A 62 9.21 -7.15 10.22
C LEU A 62 8.08 -8.19 10.34
N PRO A 63 7.35 -8.21 11.47
CA PRO A 63 6.05 -8.87 11.54
C PRO A 63 5.12 -8.34 10.43
N ALA A 64 4.34 -9.22 9.81
CA ALA A 64 3.46 -8.85 8.70
C ALA A 64 2.47 -7.74 9.08
N SER A 65 1.91 -7.78 10.31
CA SER A 65 0.97 -6.76 10.79
C SER A 65 1.63 -5.38 10.91
N VAL A 66 2.85 -5.30 11.44
CA VAL A 66 3.61 -4.05 11.58
C VAL A 66 3.85 -3.42 10.21
N ARG A 67 4.36 -4.21 9.25
CA ARG A 67 4.61 -3.75 7.88
C ARG A 67 3.34 -3.29 7.18
N GLN A 68 2.31 -4.13 7.20
CA GLN A 68 1.08 -3.84 6.47
C GLN A 68 0.28 -2.67 7.05
N LEU A 69 0.27 -2.50 8.38
CA LEU A 69 -0.37 -1.35 9.00
C LEU A 69 0.33 -0.04 8.67
N ALA A 70 1.67 -0.02 8.61
CA ALA A 70 2.42 1.16 8.19
C ALA A 70 2.13 1.51 6.72
N VAL A 71 2.10 0.52 5.81
CA VAL A 71 1.73 0.70 4.40
C VAL A 71 0.29 1.21 4.28
N TYR A 72 -0.66 0.58 4.97
CA TYR A 72 -2.06 1.01 4.98
C TYR A 72 -2.21 2.45 5.48
N ARG A 73 -1.51 2.81 6.58
CA ARG A 73 -1.52 4.18 7.12
C ARG A 73 -0.98 5.18 6.11
N THR A 74 0.11 4.85 5.44
CA THR A 74 0.67 5.68 4.36
C THR A 74 -0.35 5.93 3.25
N ALA A 75 -1.00 4.88 2.74
CA ALA A 75 -2.04 4.98 1.72
C ALA A 75 -3.18 5.90 2.16
N ARG A 76 -3.61 5.75 3.41
CA ARG A 76 -4.68 6.54 4.02
C ARG A 76 -4.28 8.00 4.21
N THR A 77 -3.08 8.28 4.67
CA THR A 77 -2.55 9.65 4.88
C THR A 77 -2.40 10.40 3.55
N VAL A 78 -1.97 9.70 2.48
CA VAL A 78 -1.92 10.28 1.12
C VAL A 78 -3.30 10.46 0.52
N GLY A 79 -4.30 9.68 0.94
CA GLY A 79 -5.65 9.73 0.40
C GLY A 79 -5.89 8.87 -0.83
N CYS A 80 -5.15 7.77 -0.97
CA CYS A 80 -5.33 6.83 -2.07
C CYS A 80 -6.42 5.80 -1.74
N SER A 81 -7.66 6.04 -2.19
CA SER A 81 -8.77 5.11 -1.95
C SER A 81 -8.53 3.72 -2.56
N TRP A 82 -7.90 3.66 -3.75
CA TRP A 82 -7.52 2.39 -4.37
C TRP A 82 -6.52 1.61 -3.52
N CYS A 83 -5.49 2.29 -3.00
CA CYS A 83 -4.46 1.63 -2.17
C CYS A 83 -5.04 1.09 -0.86
N VAL A 84 -5.97 1.83 -0.24
CA VAL A 84 -6.70 1.41 0.95
C VAL A 84 -7.57 0.18 0.65
N ASP A 85 -8.33 0.19 -0.44
CA ASP A 85 -9.20 -0.91 -0.86
C ASP A 85 -8.39 -2.18 -1.15
N PHE A 86 -7.39 -2.07 -2.02
CA PHE A 86 -6.53 -3.19 -2.41
C PHE A 86 -5.67 -3.70 -1.23
N GLY A 87 -5.11 -2.80 -0.44
CA GLY A 87 -4.35 -3.13 0.77
C GLY A 87 -5.16 -3.89 1.80
N SER A 88 -6.43 -3.51 2.01
CA SER A 88 -7.35 -4.24 2.88
C SER A 88 -7.58 -5.68 2.40
N MET A 89 -7.73 -5.89 1.09
CA MET A 89 -7.84 -7.23 0.53
C MET A 89 -6.57 -8.05 0.79
N LEU A 90 -5.38 -7.48 0.57
CA LEU A 90 -4.12 -8.17 0.83
C LEU A 90 -3.98 -8.56 2.31
N MET A 91 -4.30 -7.64 3.22
CA MET A 91 -4.29 -7.92 4.67
C MET A 91 -5.24 -9.06 5.03
N ARG A 92 -6.44 -9.11 4.42
CA ARG A 92 -7.39 -10.21 4.61
C ARG A 92 -6.84 -11.53 4.08
N MET A 93 -6.19 -11.52 2.91
CA MET A 93 -5.55 -12.73 2.34
C MET A 93 -4.44 -13.28 3.25
N ASP A 94 -3.75 -12.40 3.99
CA ASP A 94 -2.72 -12.78 4.97
C ASP A 94 -3.30 -13.13 6.34
N GLY A 95 -4.63 -13.16 6.48
CA GLY A 95 -5.31 -13.55 7.72
C GLY A 95 -5.27 -12.51 8.83
N LEU A 96 -5.01 -11.23 8.50
CA LEU A 96 -5.01 -10.15 9.49
C LEU A 96 -6.44 -9.70 9.81
N ASP A 97 -6.65 -9.35 11.09
CA ASP A 97 -7.90 -8.74 11.56
C ASP A 97 -8.05 -7.32 10.98
N LEU A 98 -9.14 -7.11 10.23
CA LEU A 98 -9.43 -5.84 9.58
C LEU A 98 -10.32 -4.93 10.44
N ASP A 99 -11.02 -5.45 11.45
CA ASP A 99 -11.97 -4.66 12.24
C ASP A 99 -11.26 -3.49 12.94
N ARG A 100 -10.00 -3.70 13.33
CA ARG A 100 -9.17 -2.67 13.93
C ARG A 100 -8.81 -1.51 13.00
N LEU A 101 -8.91 -1.69 11.66
CA LEU A 101 -8.64 -0.62 10.71
C LEU A 101 -9.61 0.55 10.83
N GLN A 102 -10.82 0.31 11.37
CA GLN A 102 -11.76 1.38 11.68
C GLN A 102 -11.23 2.34 12.76
N GLN A 103 -10.27 1.89 13.56
CA GLN A 103 -9.65 2.68 14.61
C GLN A 103 -8.24 3.16 14.28
N ILE A 104 -7.80 3.02 13.02
CA ILE A 104 -6.46 3.37 12.60
C ILE A 104 -6.12 4.86 12.83
N ASP A 105 -7.10 5.75 12.79
CA ASP A 105 -6.90 7.17 13.06
C ASP A 105 -6.70 7.46 14.56
N ALA A 106 -7.16 6.56 15.41
CA ALA A 106 -6.98 6.61 16.86
C ALA A 106 -5.88 5.64 17.36
N TYR A 107 -4.99 5.18 16.48
CA TYR A 107 -4.01 4.13 16.77
C TYR A 107 -3.18 4.40 18.03
N ALA A 108 -2.88 5.67 18.31
CA ALA A 108 -2.05 6.05 19.46
C ALA A 108 -2.66 5.65 20.81
N THR A 109 -3.99 5.62 20.92
CA THR A 109 -4.71 5.34 22.17
C THR A 109 -5.57 4.09 22.11
N SER A 110 -5.84 3.55 20.90
CA SER A 110 -6.66 2.36 20.72
C SER A 110 -5.97 1.10 21.27
N PRO A 111 -6.66 0.26 22.03
CA PRO A 111 -6.11 -1.00 22.54
C PRO A 111 -5.88 -2.07 21.45
N HIS A 112 -6.38 -1.84 20.22
CA HIS A 112 -6.29 -2.80 19.12
C HIS A 112 -4.91 -2.82 18.44
N PHE A 113 -4.00 -1.93 18.82
CA PHE A 113 -2.66 -1.87 18.27
C PHE A 113 -1.60 -2.11 19.36
N SER A 114 -0.61 -2.95 19.07
CA SER A 114 0.55 -3.14 19.92
C SER A 114 1.46 -1.92 19.90
N ASP A 115 2.40 -1.83 20.85
CA ASP A 115 3.37 -0.74 20.90
C ASP A 115 4.28 -0.71 19.66
N ASP A 116 4.60 -1.89 19.10
CA ASP A 116 5.39 -2.01 17.88
C ASP A 116 4.62 -1.51 16.66
N GLU A 117 3.34 -1.84 16.57
CA GLU A 117 2.45 -1.36 15.51
C GLU A 117 2.24 0.16 15.61
N ARG A 118 2.02 0.69 16.82
CA ARG A 118 1.91 2.15 17.04
C ARG A 118 3.18 2.88 16.63
N ALA A 119 4.35 2.36 16.98
CA ALA A 119 5.62 2.96 16.59
C ALA A 119 5.80 3.00 15.07
N ALA A 120 5.46 1.92 14.38
CA ALA A 120 5.53 1.84 12.93
C ALA A 120 4.52 2.76 12.23
N ILE A 121 3.29 2.85 12.73
CA ILE A 121 2.24 3.74 12.21
C ILE A 121 2.64 5.21 12.41
N ALA A 122 3.17 5.58 13.57
CA ALA A 122 3.66 6.94 13.86
C ALA A 122 4.82 7.33 12.93
N TYR A 123 5.71 6.38 12.64
CA TYR A 123 6.80 6.60 11.69
C TYR A 123 6.29 6.76 10.27
N ALA A 124 5.28 6.00 9.86
CA ALA A 124 4.62 6.16 8.57
C ALA A 124 3.97 7.54 8.42
N ASP A 125 3.31 8.04 9.46
CA ASP A 125 2.75 9.38 9.48
C ASP A 125 3.84 10.45 9.31
N ALA A 126 4.94 10.36 10.08
CA ALA A 126 6.04 11.32 10.00
C ALA A 126 6.65 11.36 8.58
N ILE A 127 7.06 10.22 8.01
CA ILE A 127 7.64 10.17 6.66
C ILE A 127 6.66 10.69 5.60
N THR A 128 5.37 10.36 5.73
CA THR A 128 4.39 10.67 4.69
C THR A 128 4.00 12.14 4.70
N THR A 129 3.93 12.75 5.88
CA THR A 129 3.51 14.14 6.07
C THR A 129 4.67 15.11 5.90
N ASP A 130 5.75 14.88 6.65
CA ASP A 130 6.99 15.67 6.57
C ASP A 130 8.18 14.80 6.99
N PRO A 131 8.98 14.30 6.04
CA PRO A 131 10.13 13.45 6.37
C PRO A 131 11.21 14.14 7.21
N HIS A 132 11.22 15.48 7.27
CA HIS A 132 12.12 16.25 8.14
C HIS A 132 11.66 16.24 9.61
N ALA A 133 10.42 15.84 9.89
CA ALA A 133 9.90 15.68 11.24
C ALA A 133 10.33 14.35 11.91
N VAL A 134 10.95 13.44 11.17
CA VAL A 134 11.53 12.22 11.74
C VAL A 134 12.71 12.58 12.63
N THR A 135 12.66 12.13 13.91
CA THR A 135 13.72 12.43 14.90
C THR A 135 14.68 11.27 15.09
N ASP A 136 15.88 11.58 15.60
CA ASP A 136 16.88 10.55 15.94
C ASP A 136 16.35 9.59 17.01
N GLU A 137 15.57 10.08 17.98
CA GLU A 137 14.96 9.28 19.04
C GLU A 137 13.93 8.30 18.47
N GLN A 138 13.13 8.73 17.49
CA GLN A 138 12.16 7.87 16.81
C GLN A 138 12.88 6.73 16.09
N VAL A 139 13.93 7.03 15.36
CA VAL A 139 14.75 6.02 14.66
C VAL A 139 15.45 5.10 15.65
N ALA A 140 15.97 5.62 16.76
CA ALA A 140 16.60 4.82 17.80
C ALA A 140 15.62 3.84 18.48
N ASP A 141 14.37 4.26 18.75
CA ASP A 141 13.32 3.37 19.27
C ASP A 141 12.97 2.26 18.26
N LEU A 142 12.80 2.61 16.99
CA LEU A 142 12.54 1.61 15.94
C LEU A 142 13.70 0.63 15.78
N ARG A 143 14.96 1.07 15.87
CA ARG A 143 16.13 0.18 15.85
C ARG A 143 16.15 -0.78 17.03
N LYS A 144 15.74 -0.32 18.21
CA LYS A 144 15.65 -1.17 19.40
C LYS A 144 14.57 -2.26 19.24
N ARG A 145 13.46 -1.95 18.57
CA ARG A 145 12.33 -2.87 18.33
C ARG A 145 12.63 -3.86 17.20
N PHE A 146 13.15 -3.36 16.07
CA PHE A 146 13.19 -4.11 14.80
C PHE A 146 14.61 -4.33 14.25
N GLY A 147 15.63 -3.76 14.89
CA GLY A 147 17.00 -3.75 14.37
C GLY A 147 17.16 -2.90 13.10
N ASP A 148 18.38 -2.74 12.64
CA ASP A 148 18.68 -1.92 11.44
C ASP A 148 17.98 -2.45 10.18
N LYS A 149 17.91 -3.77 10.04
CA LYS A 149 17.24 -4.41 8.89
C LYS A 149 15.74 -4.13 8.88
N GLY A 150 15.08 -4.18 10.06
CA GLY A 150 13.66 -3.89 10.18
C GLY A 150 13.35 -2.41 9.92
N VAL A 151 14.16 -1.48 10.42
CA VAL A 151 14.01 -0.05 10.13
C VAL A 151 14.17 0.23 8.64
N MET A 152 15.17 -0.40 7.99
CA MET A 152 15.36 -0.24 6.55
C MET A 152 14.17 -0.77 5.75
N GLU A 153 13.65 -1.96 6.11
CA GLU A 153 12.45 -2.53 5.48
C GLU A 153 11.24 -1.62 5.66
N LEU A 154 10.99 -1.13 6.89
CA LEU A 154 9.87 -0.24 7.20
C LEU A 154 9.94 1.05 6.39
N THR A 155 11.09 1.72 6.39
CA THR A 155 11.32 2.96 5.64
C THR A 155 11.11 2.76 4.15
N TYR A 156 11.62 1.65 3.61
CA TYR A 156 11.49 1.33 2.20
C TYR A 156 10.03 1.08 1.80
N GLN A 157 9.29 0.29 2.58
CA GLN A 157 7.87 -0.02 2.34
C GLN A 157 7.01 1.25 2.38
N ILE A 158 7.24 2.14 3.35
CA ILE A 158 6.56 3.43 3.44
C ILE A 158 6.89 4.30 2.21
N GLY A 159 8.16 4.34 1.81
CA GLY A 159 8.59 5.09 0.62
C GLY A 159 7.95 4.58 -0.67
N VAL A 160 7.89 3.27 -0.85
CA VAL A 160 7.23 2.64 -2.01
C VAL A 160 5.75 2.93 -2.02
N GLU A 161 5.08 2.85 -0.87
CA GLU A 161 3.65 3.16 -0.80
C GLU A 161 3.37 4.64 -1.04
N ASN A 162 4.21 5.56 -0.56
CA ASN A 162 4.13 6.98 -0.92
C ASN A 162 4.20 7.18 -2.44
N MET A 163 5.09 6.46 -3.13
CA MET A 163 5.17 6.49 -4.58
C MET A 163 3.88 5.99 -5.24
N ARG A 164 3.42 4.79 -4.86
CA ARG A 164 2.20 4.17 -5.41
C ARG A 164 0.97 5.05 -5.19
N ALA A 165 0.76 5.47 -3.94
CA ALA A 165 -0.42 6.23 -3.55
C ALA A 165 -0.48 7.59 -4.28
N ARG A 166 0.65 8.31 -4.40
CA ARG A 166 0.72 9.58 -5.10
C ARG A 166 0.50 9.42 -6.61
N MET A 167 1.05 8.36 -7.22
CA MET A 167 0.83 8.06 -8.65
C MET A 167 -0.64 7.75 -8.92
N ASN A 168 -1.25 6.86 -8.13
CA ASN A 168 -2.65 6.49 -8.30
C ASN A 168 -3.58 7.68 -8.10
N THR A 169 -3.37 8.47 -7.05
CA THR A 169 -4.14 9.69 -6.78
C THR A 169 -3.98 10.72 -7.90
N ALA A 170 -2.75 10.94 -8.40
CA ALA A 170 -2.50 11.86 -9.51
C ALA A 170 -3.20 11.44 -10.80
N LEU A 171 -3.35 10.14 -11.04
CA LEU A 171 -4.04 9.58 -12.20
C LEU A 171 -5.55 9.43 -11.99
N GLY A 172 -6.07 9.76 -10.81
CA GLY A 172 -7.49 9.66 -10.48
C GLY A 172 -8.00 8.22 -10.38
N ILE A 173 -7.11 7.28 -10.05
CA ILE A 173 -7.48 5.87 -9.83
C ILE A 173 -8.13 5.77 -8.45
N THR A 174 -9.34 5.20 -8.42
CA THR A 174 -10.16 5.06 -7.20
C THR A 174 -10.45 3.59 -6.91
N GLU A 175 -11.08 3.33 -5.77
CA GLU A 175 -11.43 1.98 -5.32
C GLU A 175 -12.15 1.15 -6.38
N GLN A 176 -11.87 -0.15 -6.42
CA GLN A 176 -12.49 -1.14 -7.30
C GLN A 176 -13.40 -2.14 -6.55
N GLY A 177 -13.54 -2.01 -5.23
CA GLY A 177 -14.36 -2.89 -4.41
C GLY A 177 -13.67 -4.18 -3.97
N PHE A 178 -12.35 -4.24 -3.98
CA PHE A 178 -11.59 -5.40 -3.51
C PHE A 178 -11.86 -5.75 -2.04
N SER A 179 -12.15 -4.76 -1.23
CA SER A 179 -12.44 -4.92 0.20
C SER A 179 -13.89 -5.34 0.51
N SER A 180 -14.76 -5.53 -0.52
CA SER A 180 -16.18 -5.90 -0.41
C SER A 180 -17.02 -5.01 0.53
N GLY A 181 -16.73 -3.71 0.57
CA GLY A 181 -17.58 -2.69 1.19
C GLY A 181 -17.43 -2.49 2.70
N ASP A 182 -16.77 -3.39 3.42
CA ASP A 182 -16.62 -3.32 4.87
C ASP A 182 -15.31 -2.65 5.32
N ALA A 183 -14.33 -2.50 4.44
CA ALA A 183 -13.14 -1.77 4.76
C ALA A 183 -13.43 -0.27 4.74
N CYS A 184 -12.98 0.40 5.78
CA CYS A 184 -13.12 1.83 6.03
C CYS A 184 -13.18 2.67 4.75
N ARG A 185 -14.33 3.28 4.48
CA ARG A 185 -14.44 4.34 3.49
C ARG A 185 -13.49 5.47 3.92
N VAL A 186 -12.58 5.83 3.03
CA VAL A 186 -11.76 7.01 3.28
C VAL A 186 -12.68 8.24 3.35
N PRO A 187 -12.57 9.10 4.39
CA PRO A 187 -13.55 10.19 4.62
C PRO A 187 -13.73 11.17 3.46
N TRP A 188 -12.83 11.16 2.50
CA TRP A 188 -12.80 12.04 1.32
C TRP A 188 -13.21 11.34 0.00
N ALA A 189 -13.51 10.06 0.01
CA ALA A 189 -14.10 9.37 -1.15
C ALA A 189 -15.60 9.66 -1.19
N THR A 190 -16.01 10.82 -1.72
CA THR A 190 -17.39 11.19 -2.07
C THR A 190 -17.57 11.16 -3.58
#